data_8e58a6c4913d108b7bc857496611720d
#
_entry.id   8e58a6c4913d108b7bc857496611720d
#
_cell.length_a   1.000
_cell.length_b   1.000
_cell.length_c   1.000
_cell.angle_alpha   90.00
_cell.angle_beta   90.00
_cell.angle_gamma   90.00
#
_symmetry.space_group_name_H-M   'P 1'
#
loop_
_entity.id
_entity.type
_entity.pdbx_description
1 polymer ?
#
loop_
_entity_poly.entity_id
_entity_poly.type
_entity_poly.pdbx_seq_one_letter_code
_entity_poly.pdbx_strand_id
1 'polypeptide(L)'
;MQKFGIITSLLLIVTTMGANAQLLFGRLASTPVQEFNQQIRLASNKQQTWVNDYRAIALRFVGHADVPSRIQAQQLDNDLVLSVALDGSKNDMLYILTLFRSDNLWQMRQAQMGWRCQGQSTFTPVPCP
;
A
#
# COMPACT_ATOMS: atom_id res chain seq x y z
N MET A 1 -25.11 53.02 16.15
CA MET A 1 -24.24 52.52 15.07
C MET A 1 -23.93 51.07 15.33
N GLN A 2 -24.53 50.19 14.60
CA GLN A 2 -24.24 48.77 14.71
C GLN A 2 -23.11 48.45 13.75
N LYS A 3 -22.03 47.94 14.32
CA LYS A 3 -20.96 47.35 13.52
C LYS A 3 -21.35 45.93 13.22
N PHE A 4 -21.73 45.67 12.00
CA PHE A 4 -21.87 44.31 11.52
C PHE A 4 -20.46 43.73 11.36
N GLY A 5 -20.11 42.86 12.27
CA GLY A 5 -18.95 42.01 12.10
C GLY A 5 -19.22 41.06 10.95
N ILE A 6 -18.45 41.21 9.88
CA ILE A 6 -18.42 40.22 8.80
C ILE A 6 -17.78 38.99 9.38
N ILE A 7 -18.61 38.03 9.72
CA ILE A 7 -18.11 36.66 10.00
C ILE A 7 -17.74 36.12 8.65
N THR A 8 -16.48 36.22 8.32
CA THR A 8 -15.91 35.51 7.20
C THR A 8 -15.93 34.04 7.61
N SER A 9 -16.95 33.32 7.18
CA SER A 9 -16.96 31.87 7.26
C SER A 9 -15.80 31.39 6.40
N LEU A 10 -14.71 31.03 7.07
CA LEU A 10 -13.63 30.32 6.44
C LEU A 10 -14.19 28.95 6.10
N LEU A 11 -14.63 28.80 4.87
CA LEU A 11 -14.98 27.51 4.33
C LEU A 11 -13.70 26.71 4.30
N LEU A 12 -13.50 25.86 5.29
CA LEU A 12 -12.48 24.84 5.23
C LEU A 12 -12.88 23.91 4.08
N ILE A 13 -12.27 24.13 2.95
CA ILE A 13 -12.33 23.16 1.87
C ILE A 13 -11.48 22.00 2.35
N VAL A 14 -12.12 21.07 3.02
CA VAL A 14 -11.52 19.76 3.29
C VAL A 14 -11.35 19.12 1.93
N THR A 15 -10.15 19.16 1.41
CA THR A 15 -9.81 18.47 0.18
C THR A 15 -10.06 16.97 0.40
N THR A 16 -11.03 16.44 -0.29
CA THR A 16 -11.49 15.06 -0.21
C THR A 16 -10.54 14.05 -0.84
N MET A 17 -9.26 14.39 -1.04
CA MET A 17 -8.27 13.44 -1.58
C MET A 17 -8.14 12.19 -0.71
N GLY A 18 -8.35 12.29 0.61
CA GLY A 18 -8.34 11.14 1.51
C GLY A 18 -9.50 10.17 1.31
N ALA A 19 -10.68 10.64 0.90
CA ALA A 19 -11.84 9.80 0.69
C ALA A 19 -11.70 8.91 -0.55
N ASN A 20 -11.09 9.41 -1.63
CA ASN A 20 -10.86 8.61 -2.84
C ASN A 20 -9.82 7.52 -2.63
N ALA A 21 -8.77 7.80 -1.86
CA ALA A 21 -7.77 6.80 -1.49
C ALA A 21 -8.39 5.71 -0.60
N GLN A 22 -9.23 6.06 0.37
CA GLN A 22 -9.92 5.11 1.22
C GLN A 22 -10.89 4.21 0.45
N LEU A 23 -11.60 4.76 -0.53
CA LEU A 23 -12.49 3.98 -1.39
C LEU A 23 -11.70 2.99 -2.26
N LEU A 24 -10.52 3.37 -2.73
CA LEU A 24 -9.64 2.46 -3.46
C LEU A 24 -9.15 1.33 -2.55
N PHE A 25 -8.66 1.66 -1.35
CA PHE A 25 -8.20 0.70 -0.35
C PHE A 25 -9.31 -0.23 0.13
N GLY A 26 -10.52 0.28 0.30
CA GLY A 26 -11.68 -0.50 0.73
C GLY A 26 -12.11 -1.57 -0.27
N ARG A 27 -11.64 -1.52 -1.51
CA ARG A 27 -11.92 -2.52 -2.55
C ARG A 27 -10.86 -3.60 -2.68
N LEU A 28 -9.77 -3.49 -1.92
CA LEU A 28 -8.70 -4.47 -1.97
C LEU A 28 -8.87 -5.51 -0.86
N ALA A 29 -8.57 -6.76 -1.16
CA ALA A 29 -8.59 -7.83 -0.18
C ALA A 29 -7.41 -7.68 0.79
N SER A 30 -7.66 -7.91 2.08
CA SER A 30 -6.60 -7.96 3.09
C SER A 30 -5.82 -9.28 2.96
N THR A 31 -4.50 -9.19 3.12
CA THR A 31 -3.61 -10.35 3.06
C THR A 31 -2.91 -10.52 4.41
N PRO A 32 -2.76 -11.76 4.93
CA PRO A 32 -2.06 -12.01 6.19
C PRO A 32 -0.60 -11.54 6.14
N VAL A 33 -0.17 -10.81 7.16
CA VAL A 33 1.19 -10.25 7.24
C VAL A 33 2.02 -10.84 8.38
N GLN A 34 1.41 -11.50 9.36
CA GLN A 34 2.11 -11.99 10.55
C GLN A 34 3.18 -13.02 10.23
N GLU A 35 2.89 -13.97 9.37
CA GLU A 35 3.86 -14.98 8.94
C GLU A 35 5.03 -14.34 8.20
N PHE A 36 4.75 -13.36 7.36
CA PHE A 36 5.79 -12.65 6.64
C PHE A 36 6.70 -11.85 7.57
N ASN A 37 6.14 -11.18 8.57
CA ASN A 37 6.93 -10.49 9.59
C ASN A 37 7.82 -11.47 10.37
N GLN A 38 7.36 -12.68 10.62
CA GLN A 38 8.18 -13.72 11.21
C GLN A 38 9.35 -14.10 10.29
N GLN A 39 9.12 -14.23 8.99
CA GLN A 39 10.19 -14.47 8.01
C GLN A 39 11.22 -13.34 8.02
N ILE A 40 10.78 -12.08 8.12
CA ILE A 40 11.69 -10.93 8.23
C ILE A 40 12.57 -11.06 9.48
N ARG A 41 11.99 -11.38 10.63
CA ARG A 41 12.74 -11.55 11.88
C ARG A 41 13.76 -12.67 11.79
N LEU A 42 13.37 -13.82 11.25
CA LEU A 42 14.27 -14.97 11.06
C LEU A 42 15.40 -14.63 10.10
N ALA A 43 15.11 -13.96 9.00
CA ALA A 43 16.11 -13.53 8.03
C ALA A 43 17.07 -12.49 8.61
N SER A 44 16.57 -11.58 9.43
CA SER A 44 17.39 -10.60 10.14
C SER A 44 18.36 -11.29 11.12
N ASN A 45 17.89 -12.29 11.85
CA ASN A 45 18.74 -13.08 12.76
C ASN A 45 19.84 -13.85 12.01
N LYS A 46 19.59 -14.21 10.76
CA LYS A 46 20.58 -14.85 9.88
C LYS A 46 21.41 -13.85 9.08
N GLN A 47 21.27 -12.55 9.37
CA GLN A 47 22.00 -11.48 8.68
C GLN A 47 21.77 -11.44 7.17
N GLN A 48 20.61 -11.85 6.71
CA GLN A 48 20.22 -11.72 5.32
C GLN A 48 19.94 -10.27 4.96
N THR A 49 20.44 -9.80 3.82
CA THR A 49 20.44 -8.39 3.46
C THR A 49 19.12 -7.88 2.90
N TRP A 50 18.26 -8.76 2.39
CA TRP A 50 17.00 -8.35 1.77
C TRP A 50 16.06 -7.65 2.75
N VAL A 51 16.19 -7.90 4.05
CA VAL A 51 15.36 -7.27 5.10
C VAL A 51 15.69 -5.79 5.32
N ASN A 52 16.79 -5.31 4.76
CA ASN A 52 17.21 -3.91 4.86
C ASN A 52 16.72 -3.03 3.71
N ASP A 53 16.13 -3.64 2.69
CA ASP A 53 15.66 -2.96 1.49
C ASP A 53 14.15 -3.15 1.35
N TYR A 54 13.38 -2.07 1.46
CA TYR A 54 11.94 -2.15 1.36
C TYR A 54 11.46 -2.67 -0.01
N ARG A 55 12.21 -2.43 -1.08
CA ARG A 55 11.87 -2.95 -2.41
C ARG A 55 12.02 -4.47 -2.47
N ALA A 56 13.09 -4.98 -1.91
CA ALA A 56 13.32 -6.43 -1.81
C ALA A 56 12.25 -7.10 -0.93
N ILE A 57 11.87 -6.45 0.17
CA ILE A 57 10.78 -6.90 1.04
C ILE A 57 9.47 -6.99 0.25
N ALA A 58 9.13 -5.93 -0.50
CA ALA A 58 7.91 -5.88 -1.29
C ALA A 58 7.88 -7.00 -2.35
N LEU A 59 8.94 -7.16 -3.11
CA LEU A 59 9.03 -8.18 -4.15
C LEU A 59 8.95 -9.59 -3.57
N ARG A 60 9.56 -9.81 -2.42
CA ARG A 60 9.51 -11.11 -1.75
C ARG A 60 8.11 -11.43 -1.22
N PHE A 61 7.43 -10.44 -0.68
CA PHE A 61 6.04 -10.60 -0.22
C PHE A 61 5.10 -10.93 -1.39
N VAL A 62 5.23 -10.21 -2.48
CA VAL A 62 4.39 -10.37 -3.67
C VAL A 62 4.64 -11.70 -4.37
N GLY A 63 5.89 -12.16 -4.46
CA GLY A 63 6.24 -13.51 -4.93
C GLY A 63 6.12 -13.75 -6.43
N HIS A 64 5.89 -12.72 -7.23
CA HIS A 64 5.75 -12.83 -8.69
C HIS A 64 6.99 -12.28 -9.40
N ALA A 65 8.15 -12.93 -9.20
CA ALA A 65 9.43 -12.45 -9.69
C ALA A 65 9.54 -12.45 -11.23
N ASP A 66 8.72 -13.23 -11.92
CA ASP A 66 8.67 -13.36 -13.37
C ASP A 66 7.73 -12.35 -14.06
N VAL A 67 6.96 -11.59 -13.28
CA VAL A 67 6.03 -10.59 -13.80
C VAL A 67 6.65 -9.20 -13.64
N PRO A 68 6.66 -8.36 -14.69
CA PRO A 68 7.13 -6.99 -14.56
C PRO A 68 6.38 -6.23 -13.48
N SER A 69 7.11 -5.56 -12.60
CA SER A 69 6.55 -4.83 -11.48
C SER A 69 7.01 -3.38 -11.47
N ARG A 70 6.12 -2.50 -10.98
CA ARG A 70 6.43 -1.10 -10.74
C ARG A 70 6.15 -0.82 -9.26
N ILE A 71 7.15 -0.29 -8.56
CA ILE A 71 7.05 0.01 -7.14
C ILE A 71 7.12 1.51 -6.96
N GLN A 72 6.11 2.07 -6.30
CA GLN A 72 6.08 3.45 -5.86
C GLN A 72 6.01 3.49 -4.34
N ALA A 73 6.80 4.38 -3.74
CA ALA A 73 6.87 4.52 -2.30
C ALA A 73 6.42 5.91 -1.88
N GLN A 74 5.62 5.98 -0.82
CA GLN A 74 5.17 7.23 -0.23
C GLN A 74 5.32 7.16 1.29
N GLN A 75 6.05 8.12 1.86
CA GLN A 75 6.17 8.25 3.31
C GLN A 75 4.93 8.94 3.86
N LEU A 76 4.23 8.29 4.77
CA LEU A 76 3.09 8.82 5.50
C LEU A 76 3.34 8.69 6.99
N ASP A 77 3.66 9.80 7.66
CA ASP A 77 4.07 9.82 9.07
C ASP A 77 5.21 8.82 9.34
N ASN A 78 4.97 7.81 10.17
CA ASN A 78 5.94 6.77 10.49
C ASN A 78 5.84 5.55 9.58
N ASP A 79 4.91 5.56 8.64
CA ASP A 79 4.67 4.45 7.75
C ASP A 79 5.20 4.75 6.34
N LEU A 80 5.68 3.71 5.69
CA LEU A 80 6.03 3.72 4.27
C LEU A 80 5.00 2.91 3.52
N VAL A 81 4.26 3.56 2.64
CA VAL A 81 3.23 2.91 1.82
C VAL A 81 3.82 2.60 0.45
N LEU A 82 3.82 1.35 0.08
CA LEU A 82 4.30 0.87 -1.20
C LEU A 82 3.13 0.43 -2.08
N SER A 83 3.12 0.94 -3.30
CA SER A 83 2.22 0.45 -4.35
C SER A 83 3.03 -0.42 -5.29
N VAL A 84 2.69 -1.70 -5.39
CA VAL A 84 3.35 -2.66 -6.26
C VAL A 84 2.36 -3.06 -7.34
N ALA A 85 2.55 -2.54 -8.53
CA ALA A 85 1.73 -2.86 -9.69
C ALA A 85 2.39 -3.97 -10.51
N LEU A 86 1.65 -5.02 -10.79
CA LEU A 86 2.05 -6.14 -11.64
C LEU A 86 1.23 -6.10 -12.91
N ASP A 87 1.89 -5.86 -14.03
CA ASP A 87 1.24 -5.78 -15.33
C ASP A 87 1.26 -7.15 -16.00
N GLY A 88 0.17 -7.90 -15.84
CA GLY A 88 0.00 -9.20 -16.48
C GLY A 88 -0.43 -9.09 -17.95
N SER A 89 -0.33 -10.19 -18.69
CA SER A 89 -0.73 -10.21 -20.10
C SER A 89 -2.23 -10.04 -20.33
N LYS A 90 -3.05 -10.48 -19.37
CA LYS A 90 -4.52 -10.40 -19.42
C LYS A 90 -5.08 -9.56 -18.28
N ASN A 91 -4.55 -9.74 -17.10
CA ASN A 91 -5.03 -9.12 -15.88
C ASN A 91 -3.88 -8.43 -15.17
N ASP A 92 -4.20 -7.33 -14.49
CA ASP A 92 -3.25 -6.62 -13.66
C ASP A 92 -3.51 -6.93 -12.19
N MET A 93 -2.47 -6.85 -11.39
CA MET A 93 -2.56 -6.96 -9.93
C MET A 93 -1.96 -5.70 -9.29
N LEU A 94 -2.54 -5.31 -8.18
CA LEU A 94 -2.04 -4.20 -7.38
C LEU A 94 -1.94 -4.65 -5.92
N TYR A 95 -0.76 -4.48 -5.34
CA TYR A 95 -0.55 -4.62 -3.90
C TYR A 95 -0.32 -3.25 -3.29
N ILE A 96 -0.96 -3.02 -2.16
CA ILE A 96 -0.69 -1.86 -1.31
C ILE A 96 -0.14 -2.39 0.01
N LEU A 97 1.13 -2.12 0.25
CA LEU A 97 1.86 -2.61 1.42
C LEU A 97 2.19 -1.43 2.33
N THR A 98 1.86 -1.54 3.59
CA THR A 98 2.24 -0.55 4.59
C THR A 98 3.33 -1.12 5.47
N LEU A 99 4.52 -0.52 5.42
CA LEU A 99 5.68 -0.91 6.22
C LEU A 99 5.95 0.13 7.30
N PHE A 100 6.53 -0.31 8.39
CA PHE A 100 7.02 0.56 9.47
C PHE A 100 8.34 0.03 10.00
N ARG A 101 9.12 0.90 10.64
CA ARG A 101 10.36 0.48 11.28
C ARG A 101 10.15 0.36 12.79
N SER A 102 10.60 -0.77 13.33
CA SER A 102 10.63 -1.04 14.76
C SER A 102 11.96 -1.72 15.08
N ASP A 103 12.71 -1.17 16.03
CA ASP A 103 14.02 -1.68 16.42
C ASP A 103 14.99 -1.84 15.22
N ASN A 104 15.03 -0.84 14.35
CA ASN A 104 15.82 -0.83 13.10
C ASN A 104 15.47 -1.94 12.11
N LEU A 105 14.32 -2.56 12.26
CA LEU A 105 13.84 -3.61 11.38
C LEU A 105 12.55 -3.17 10.69
N TRP A 106 12.48 -3.35 9.38
CA TRP A 106 11.24 -3.20 8.65
C TRP A 106 10.27 -4.30 9.02
N GLN A 107 9.02 -3.91 9.26
CA GLN A 107 7.91 -4.83 9.44
C GLN A 107 6.72 -4.37 8.61
N MET A 108 5.86 -5.28 8.26
CA MET A 108 4.63 -4.98 7.54
C MET A 108 3.49 -4.83 8.53
N ARG A 109 2.78 -3.71 8.41
CA ARG A 109 1.59 -3.43 9.22
C ARG A 109 0.34 -3.97 8.54
N GLN A 110 0.28 -3.81 7.23
CA GLN A 110 -0.90 -4.15 6.45
C GLN A 110 -0.50 -4.45 5.01
N ALA A 111 -1.21 -5.39 4.40
CA ALA A 111 -1.11 -5.67 2.98
C ALA A 111 -2.51 -5.84 2.41
N GLN A 112 -2.73 -5.21 1.27
CA GLN A 112 -3.96 -5.32 0.51
C GLN A 112 -3.62 -5.65 -0.93
N MET A 113 -4.48 -6.40 -1.61
CA MET A 113 -4.30 -6.72 -3.01
C MET A 113 -5.63 -6.69 -3.76
N GLY A 114 -5.54 -6.38 -5.04
CA GLY A 114 -6.68 -6.40 -5.94
C GLY A 114 -6.28 -6.83 -7.34
N TRP A 115 -7.27 -7.21 -8.12
CA TRP A 115 -7.13 -7.61 -9.51
C TRP A 115 -7.91 -6.64 -10.39
N ARG A 116 -7.34 -6.30 -11.52
CA ARG A 116 -8.04 -5.61 -12.60
C ARG A 116 -8.12 -6.54 -13.77
N CYS A 117 -9.30 -7.08 -13.99
CA CYS A 117 -9.52 -8.10 -15.00
C CYS A 117 -9.63 -7.47 -16.38
N GLN A 118 -9.35 -8.24 -17.41
CA GLN A 118 -9.40 -7.78 -18.80
C GLN A 118 -10.76 -7.13 -19.11
N GLY A 119 -10.71 -5.93 -19.68
CA GLY A 119 -11.91 -5.15 -20.01
C GLY A 119 -12.49 -4.33 -18.84
N GLN A 120 -11.87 -4.38 -17.66
CA GLN A 120 -12.28 -3.60 -16.50
C GLN A 120 -11.33 -2.41 -16.27
N SER A 121 -11.87 -1.31 -15.78
CA SER A 121 -11.11 -0.10 -15.46
C SER A 121 -10.74 0.02 -13.97
N THR A 122 -11.32 -0.80 -13.12
CA THR A 122 -11.14 -0.74 -11.66
C THR A 122 -10.64 -2.05 -11.10
N PHE A 123 -9.88 -1.95 -10.00
CA PHE A 123 -9.45 -3.11 -9.24
C PHE A 123 -10.59 -3.67 -8.38
N THR A 124 -10.60 -4.98 -8.22
CA THR A 124 -11.58 -5.72 -7.42
C THR A 124 -10.86 -6.64 -6.44
N PRO A 125 -11.44 -6.93 -5.26
CA PRO A 125 -10.86 -7.88 -4.32
C PRO A 125 -11.07 -9.35 -4.73
N VAL A 126 -11.80 -9.60 -5.81
CA VAL A 126 -12.09 -10.96 -6.30
C VAL A 126 -11.13 -11.31 -7.43
N PRO A 127 -10.45 -12.48 -7.39
CA PRO A 127 -9.59 -12.94 -8.46
C PRO A 127 -10.32 -12.99 -9.81
N CYS A 128 -9.60 -12.74 -10.88
CA CYS A 128 -10.16 -12.85 -12.23
C CYS A 128 -10.42 -14.32 -12.59
N PRO A 129 -11.52 -14.59 -13.34
CA PRO A 129 -11.83 -15.94 -13.80
C PRO A 129 -10.81 -16.50 -14.78
#